data_82e5fea8e3b6343037a3bf7a78e3d7cd
#
_entry.id   82e5fea8e3b6343037a3bf7a78e3d7cd
#
_cell.length_a   1.000
_cell.length_b   1.000
_cell.length_c   1.000
_cell.angle_alpha   90.00
_cell.angle_beta   90.00
_cell.angle_gamma   90.00
#
_symmetry.space_group_name_H-M   'P 1'
#
loop_
_entity.id
_entity.type
_entity.pdbx_description
1 polymer ?
#
loop_
_entity_poly.entity_id
_entity_poly.type
_entity_poly.pdbx_seq_one_letter_code
_entity_poly.pdbx_strand_id
1 'polypeptide(L)'
;MRYMINRPAPVVVILLSALVLAGCSAVFGESPREQADKAISNANESISKHNVLFDDARSTYANVKQKIESGDDPSKEKDNIAEAKNTLEKARKYLQDARESLGTVADLDVDPTVKEYARLLSEAMDAQLAAEAKEIEFYGILEEDPALQNNREEALDLLSQVGEGYKKAEKTYDEAQDLANAHPKLIEAAPQ
;
A
#
# COMPACT_ATOMS: atom_id res chain seq x y z
N MET A 1 -6.08 -22.97 -20.98
CA MET A 1 -5.77 -21.54 -21.03
C MET A 1 -4.75 -21.26 -19.95
N ARG A 2 -3.49 -21.02 -20.31
CA ARG A 2 -2.43 -20.70 -19.34
C ARG A 2 -2.48 -19.22 -19.03
N TYR A 3 -3.07 -18.84 -17.91
CA TYR A 3 -2.87 -17.51 -17.35
C TYR A 3 -1.58 -17.53 -16.52
N MET A 4 -0.50 -17.04 -17.12
CA MET A 4 0.72 -16.68 -16.40
C MET A 4 0.43 -15.43 -15.58
N ILE A 5 0.02 -15.58 -14.32
CA ILE A 5 0.15 -14.55 -13.31
C ILE A 5 1.26 -15.03 -12.38
N ASN A 6 2.49 -14.93 -12.87
CA ASN A 6 3.67 -15.19 -12.05
C ASN A 6 4.69 -14.07 -12.30
N ARG A 7 4.36 -12.86 -11.81
CA ARG A 7 5.34 -11.84 -11.49
C ARG A 7 5.03 -11.39 -10.07
N PRO A 8 5.95 -11.59 -9.11
CA PRO A 8 5.89 -10.83 -7.87
C PRO A 8 5.96 -9.37 -8.29
N ALA A 9 4.95 -8.58 -7.92
CA ALA A 9 5.04 -7.14 -8.02
C ALA A 9 6.34 -6.73 -7.32
N PRO A 10 7.17 -5.87 -7.92
CA PRO A 10 8.32 -5.36 -7.21
C PRO A 10 7.79 -4.63 -5.98
N VAL A 11 8.06 -5.21 -4.80
CA VAL A 11 7.93 -4.48 -3.55
C VAL A 11 8.91 -3.33 -3.67
N VAL A 12 8.41 -2.14 -3.90
CA VAL A 12 9.22 -0.93 -3.86
C VAL A 12 9.60 -0.74 -2.39
N VAL A 13 10.67 -1.39 -1.99
CA VAL A 13 11.35 -1.14 -0.71
C VAL A 13 12.09 0.17 -0.89
N ILE A 14 11.43 1.26 -0.55
CA ILE A 14 12.10 2.56 -0.38
C ILE A 14 12.89 2.46 0.92
N LEU A 15 14.14 2.02 0.84
CA LEU A 15 15.13 2.08 1.90
C LEU A 15 15.68 3.52 1.94
N LEU A 16 15.18 4.26 2.90
CA LEU A 16 15.66 5.60 3.19
C LEU A 16 16.47 5.58 4.51
N SER A 17 17.73 6.02 4.51
CA SER A 17 18.68 6.00 5.64
C SER A 17 18.65 7.31 6.45
N ALA A 18 18.54 7.23 7.77
CA ALA A 18 18.43 8.38 8.69
C ALA A 18 19.78 9.01 9.07
N LEU A 19 19.85 10.33 9.04
CA LEU A 19 20.90 11.13 9.67
C LEU A 19 20.28 12.14 10.64
N VAL A 20 20.49 11.90 11.92
CA VAL A 20 20.05 12.79 13.00
C VAL A 20 21.06 13.92 13.16
N LEU A 21 20.68 15.16 12.86
CA LEU A 21 21.37 16.36 13.32
C LEU A 21 20.52 17.01 14.42
N ALA A 22 20.95 16.79 15.68
CA ALA A 22 20.41 17.50 16.84
C ALA A 22 20.81 18.96 16.79
N GLY A 23 19.92 19.84 16.32
CA GLY A 23 20.03 21.29 16.39
C GLY A 23 19.09 21.82 17.48
N CYS A 24 19.64 22.59 18.43
CA CYS A 24 18.93 23.24 19.52
C CYS A 24 17.83 24.18 18.98
N SER A 25 16.55 23.77 19.11
CA SER A 25 15.39 24.66 18.91
C SER A 25 14.56 24.75 20.18
N ALA A 26 15.07 25.56 21.15
CA ALA A 26 14.24 26.02 22.23
C ALA A 26 13.62 27.37 21.80
N VAL A 27 12.28 27.41 21.76
CA VAL A 27 11.38 28.60 21.72
C VAL A 27 10.60 28.86 20.42
N PHE A 28 10.94 28.32 19.24
CA PHE A 28 10.06 28.49 18.07
C PHE A 28 9.47 27.13 17.70
N GLY A 29 8.15 27.07 17.41
CA GLY A 29 7.49 25.83 16.91
C GLY A 29 8.20 25.27 15.67
N GLU A 30 7.98 23.97 15.39
CA GLU A 30 8.55 23.29 14.20
C GLU A 30 8.35 24.15 12.94
N SER A 31 9.40 24.33 12.15
CA SER A 31 9.29 25.02 10.87
C SER A 31 8.37 24.26 9.90
N PRO A 32 7.76 24.91 8.91
CA PRO A 32 6.95 24.21 7.91
C PRO A 32 7.70 23.04 7.23
N ARG A 33 9.01 23.21 7.02
CA ARG A 33 9.86 22.16 6.43
C ARG A 33 10.01 20.97 7.39
N GLU A 34 10.29 21.18 8.66
CA GLU A 34 10.39 20.13 9.67
C GLU A 34 9.05 19.39 9.83
N GLN A 35 7.93 20.10 9.75
CA GLN A 35 6.60 19.49 9.78
C GLN A 35 6.36 18.57 8.56
N ALA A 36 6.77 19.01 7.36
CA ALA A 36 6.67 18.19 6.15
C ALA A 36 7.56 16.95 6.23
N ASP A 37 8.80 17.10 6.69
CA ASP A 37 9.74 15.99 6.84
C ASP A 37 9.21 14.96 7.85
N LYS A 38 8.62 15.41 8.95
CA LYS A 38 7.98 14.55 9.94
C LYS A 38 6.74 13.83 9.39
N ALA A 39 5.91 14.54 8.61
CA ALA A 39 4.74 13.94 7.96
C ALA A 39 5.16 12.82 6.98
N ILE A 40 6.17 13.06 6.16
CA ILE A 40 6.73 12.07 5.22
C ILE A 40 7.34 10.89 5.99
N SER A 41 8.09 11.16 7.07
CA SER A 41 8.67 10.09 7.92
C SER A 41 7.59 9.21 8.56
N ASN A 42 6.53 9.82 9.11
CA ASN A 42 5.39 9.07 9.68
C ASN A 42 4.68 8.24 8.62
N ALA A 43 4.50 8.79 7.42
CA ALA A 43 3.92 8.06 6.30
C ALA A 43 4.78 6.85 5.93
N ASN A 44 6.10 7.01 5.84
CA ASN A 44 7.03 5.91 5.53
C ASN A 44 7.00 4.80 6.59
N GLU A 45 6.92 5.14 7.88
CA GLU A 45 6.76 4.17 8.96
C GLU A 45 5.45 3.38 8.81
N SER A 46 4.36 4.07 8.52
CA SER A 46 3.04 3.45 8.32
C SER A 46 3.02 2.57 7.06
N ILE A 47 3.63 3.01 5.95
CA ILE A 47 3.81 2.20 4.73
C ILE A 47 4.59 0.92 5.04
N SER A 48 5.65 1.00 5.83
CA SER A 48 6.43 -0.18 6.21
C SER A 48 5.59 -1.20 6.97
N LYS A 49 4.75 -0.75 7.91
CA LYS A 49 3.80 -1.62 8.65
C LYS A 49 2.73 -2.21 7.73
N HIS A 50 2.21 -1.40 6.81
CA HIS A 50 1.28 -1.85 5.79
C HIS A 50 1.88 -2.98 4.96
N ASN A 51 3.09 -2.78 4.41
CA ASN A 51 3.72 -3.73 3.50
C ASN A 51 3.93 -5.10 4.16
N VAL A 52 4.34 -5.15 5.43
CA VAL A 52 4.50 -6.41 6.17
C VAL A 52 3.18 -7.19 6.25
N LEU A 53 2.08 -6.53 6.61
CA LEU A 53 0.78 -7.18 6.71
C LEU A 53 0.18 -7.51 5.34
N PHE A 54 0.43 -6.67 4.35
CA PHE A 54 -0.01 -6.89 2.98
C PHE A 54 0.65 -8.14 2.36
N ASP A 55 1.96 -8.28 2.54
CA ASP A 55 2.71 -9.46 2.09
C ASP A 55 2.24 -10.73 2.83
N ASP A 56 1.95 -10.64 4.12
CA ASP A 56 1.42 -11.74 4.92
C ASP A 56 0.04 -12.21 4.42
N ALA A 57 -0.88 -11.27 4.20
CA ALA A 57 -2.20 -11.56 3.64
C ALA A 57 -2.10 -12.25 2.27
N ARG A 58 -1.25 -11.75 1.39
CA ARG A 58 -1.03 -12.31 0.07
C ARG A 58 -0.37 -13.69 0.10
N SER A 59 0.58 -13.88 1.00
CA SER A 59 1.22 -15.18 1.23
C SER A 59 0.22 -16.21 1.72
N THR A 60 -0.63 -15.84 2.68
CA THR A 60 -1.71 -16.69 3.18
C THR A 60 -2.66 -17.10 2.06
N TYR A 61 -3.12 -16.14 1.25
CA TYR A 61 -4.00 -16.44 0.12
C TYR A 61 -3.30 -17.28 -0.97
N ALA A 62 -2.03 -17.02 -1.26
CA ALA A 62 -1.28 -17.81 -2.23
C ALA A 62 -1.17 -19.28 -1.81
N ASN A 63 -1.00 -19.55 -0.52
CA ASN A 63 -1.00 -20.91 0.05
C ASN A 63 -2.37 -21.59 -0.09
N VAL A 64 -3.46 -20.84 0.18
CA VAL A 64 -4.84 -21.34 -0.04
C VAL A 64 -5.03 -21.73 -1.50
N LYS A 65 -4.68 -20.85 -2.42
CA LYS A 65 -4.78 -21.09 -3.86
C LYS A 65 -4.00 -22.35 -4.28
N GLN A 66 -2.76 -22.49 -3.79
CA GLN A 66 -1.91 -23.65 -4.10
C GLN A 66 -2.54 -24.97 -3.61
N LYS A 67 -3.10 -25.01 -2.42
CA LYS A 67 -3.78 -26.18 -1.87
C LYS A 67 -5.00 -26.56 -2.72
N ILE A 68 -5.84 -25.60 -3.07
CA ILE A 68 -7.02 -25.82 -3.92
C ILE A 68 -6.60 -26.33 -5.31
N GLU A 69 -5.57 -25.75 -5.92
CA GLU A 69 -5.03 -26.20 -7.21
C GLU A 69 -4.41 -27.61 -7.13
N SER A 70 -3.95 -28.03 -5.95
CA SER A 70 -3.42 -29.38 -5.68
C SER A 70 -4.52 -30.43 -5.41
N GLY A 71 -5.78 -30.00 -5.36
CA GLY A 71 -6.94 -30.88 -5.22
C GLY A 71 -7.49 -30.97 -3.80
N ASP A 72 -7.05 -30.11 -2.89
CA ASP A 72 -7.62 -30.00 -1.55
C ASP A 72 -9.06 -29.47 -1.62
N ASP A 73 -9.88 -29.85 -0.66
CA ASP A 73 -11.26 -29.40 -0.53
C ASP A 73 -11.29 -27.89 -0.18
N PRO A 74 -11.80 -27.02 -1.09
CA PRO A 74 -11.84 -25.58 -0.85
C PRO A 74 -12.57 -25.18 0.45
N SER A 75 -13.55 -25.97 0.90
CA SER A 75 -14.30 -25.66 2.11
C SER A 75 -13.46 -25.70 3.39
N LYS A 76 -12.32 -26.37 3.37
CA LYS A 76 -11.38 -26.46 4.50
C LYS A 76 -10.47 -25.23 4.60
N GLU A 77 -10.43 -24.39 3.58
CA GLU A 77 -9.58 -23.23 3.53
C GLU A 77 -10.29 -21.92 3.96
N LYS A 78 -11.56 -21.99 4.40
CA LYS A 78 -12.33 -20.82 4.82
C LYS A 78 -11.65 -19.99 5.91
N ASP A 79 -11.10 -20.64 6.91
CA ASP A 79 -10.42 -19.95 8.01
C ASP A 79 -9.16 -19.20 7.52
N ASN A 80 -8.40 -19.79 6.61
CA ASN A 80 -7.22 -19.17 6.00
C ASN A 80 -7.62 -18.00 5.08
N ILE A 81 -8.74 -18.10 4.37
CA ILE A 81 -9.28 -17.00 3.55
C ILE A 81 -9.72 -15.85 4.46
N ALA A 82 -10.43 -16.15 5.56
CA ALA A 82 -10.81 -15.14 6.55
C ALA A 82 -9.58 -14.50 7.21
N GLU A 83 -8.52 -15.25 7.48
CA GLU A 83 -7.26 -14.73 8.00
C GLU A 83 -6.60 -13.76 7.02
N ALA A 84 -6.48 -14.12 5.74
CA ALA A 84 -5.95 -13.24 4.70
C ALA A 84 -6.75 -11.93 4.59
N LYS A 85 -8.09 -12.02 4.57
CA LYS A 85 -9.00 -10.87 4.58
C LYS A 85 -8.76 -9.95 5.77
N ASN A 86 -8.78 -10.50 7.00
CA ASN A 86 -8.60 -9.74 8.22
C ASN A 86 -7.21 -9.08 8.30
N THR A 87 -6.19 -9.75 7.79
CA THR A 87 -4.83 -9.22 7.75
C THR A 87 -4.72 -8.06 6.75
N LEU A 88 -5.35 -8.17 5.58
CA LEU A 88 -5.43 -7.09 4.61
C LEU A 88 -6.22 -5.88 5.15
N GLU A 89 -7.31 -6.10 5.87
CA GLU A 89 -8.07 -5.03 6.53
C GLU A 89 -7.22 -4.27 7.57
N LYS A 90 -6.33 -4.97 8.29
CA LYS A 90 -5.38 -4.33 9.21
C LYS A 90 -4.30 -3.55 8.45
N ALA A 91 -3.77 -4.12 7.36
CA ALA A 91 -2.81 -3.42 6.51
C ALA A 91 -3.36 -2.08 6.02
N ARG A 92 -4.58 -2.08 5.51
CA ARG A 92 -5.26 -0.87 5.01
C ARG A 92 -5.29 0.29 5.99
N LYS A 93 -5.43 0.02 7.28
CA LYS A 93 -5.43 1.09 8.30
C LYS A 93 -4.12 1.84 8.32
N TYR A 94 -2.99 1.13 8.23
CA TYR A 94 -1.68 1.77 8.14
C TYR A 94 -1.50 2.58 6.84
N LEU A 95 -2.05 2.10 5.72
CA LEU A 95 -2.00 2.87 4.49
C LEU A 95 -2.87 4.13 4.55
N GLN A 96 -4.02 4.08 5.25
CA GLN A 96 -4.83 5.25 5.56
C GLN A 96 -4.09 6.26 6.44
N ASP A 97 -3.43 5.78 7.51
CA ASP A 97 -2.63 6.63 8.40
C ASP A 97 -1.49 7.32 7.63
N ALA A 98 -0.83 6.59 6.72
CA ALA A 98 0.20 7.15 5.85
C ALA A 98 -0.34 8.26 4.95
N ARG A 99 -1.46 7.99 4.29
CA ARG A 99 -2.14 8.95 3.41
C ARG A 99 -2.59 10.20 4.17
N GLU A 100 -3.12 10.06 5.39
CA GLU A 100 -3.52 11.18 6.25
C GLU A 100 -2.31 12.03 6.64
N SER A 101 -1.19 11.39 7.01
CA SER A 101 0.06 12.08 7.33
C SER A 101 0.54 12.95 6.17
N LEU A 102 0.57 12.40 4.94
CA LEU A 102 0.96 13.14 3.73
C LEU A 102 -0.01 14.26 3.39
N GLY A 103 -1.29 14.10 3.67
CA GLY A 103 -2.32 15.11 3.43
C GLY A 103 -2.03 16.43 4.16
N THR A 104 -1.36 16.38 5.31
CA THR A 104 -0.99 17.58 6.08
C THR A 104 0.03 18.47 5.37
N VAL A 105 0.83 17.92 4.46
CA VAL A 105 1.87 18.65 3.73
C VAL A 105 1.30 19.72 2.79
N ALA A 106 0.07 19.51 2.30
CA ALA A 106 -0.57 20.44 1.36
C ALA A 106 -0.73 21.86 1.90
N ASP A 107 -0.99 21.98 3.20
CA ASP A 107 -1.27 23.26 3.88
C ASP A 107 0.00 23.96 4.41
N LEU A 108 1.16 23.31 4.34
CA LEU A 108 2.42 23.87 4.83
C LEU A 108 3.03 24.85 3.82
N ASP A 109 3.77 25.85 4.32
CA ASP A 109 4.56 26.76 3.48
C ASP A 109 5.93 26.14 3.15
N VAL A 110 5.94 25.18 2.22
CA VAL A 110 7.12 24.46 1.75
C VAL A 110 7.24 24.52 0.23
N ASP A 111 8.40 24.06 -0.29
CA ASP A 111 8.65 24.02 -1.73
C ASP A 111 7.52 23.29 -2.47
N PRO A 112 7.02 23.81 -3.60
CA PRO A 112 5.98 23.18 -4.40
C PRO A 112 6.30 21.74 -4.82
N THR A 113 7.57 21.41 -5.01
CA THR A 113 8.01 20.05 -5.35
C THR A 113 7.75 19.06 -4.20
N VAL A 114 7.92 19.49 -2.95
CA VAL A 114 7.62 18.67 -1.77
C VAL A 114 6.12 18.41 -1.65
N LYS A 115 5.30 19.45 -1.90
CA LYS A 115 3.83 19.30 -1.96
C LYS A 115 3.40 18.33 -3.06
N GLU A 116 3.98 18.47 -4.24
CA GLU A 116 3.66 17.61 -5.39
C GLU A 116 4.04 16.16 -5.11
N TYR A 117 5.20 15.91 -4.51
CA TYR A 117 5.61 14.58 -4.08
C TYR A 117 4.61 13.95 -3.09
N ALA A 118 4.23 14.69 -2.04
CA ALA A 118 3.24 14.23 -1.06
C ALA A 118 1.86 13.99 -1.70
N ARG A 119 1.46 14.82 -2.66
CA ARG A 119 0.22 14.67 -3.44
C ARG A 119 0.22 13.39 -4.27
N LEU A 120 1.29 13.14 -5.03
CA LEU A 120 1.44 11.93 -5.85
C LEU A 120 1.41 10.66 -4.99
N LEU A 121 2.14 10.65 -3.87
CA LEU A 121 2.08 9.52 -2.94
C LEU A 121 0.67 9.30 -2.38
N SER A 122 -0.03 10.38 -2.01
CA SER A 122 -1.41 10.28 -1.51
C SER A 122 -2.37 9.73 -2.57
N GLU A 123 -2.24 10.15 -3.83
CA GLU A 123 -3.05 9.64 -4.94
C GLU A 123 -2.75 8.17 -5.25
N ALA A 124 -1.48 7.76 -5.18
CA ALA A 124 -1.10 6.36 -5.33
C ALA A 124 -1.73 5.49 -4.23
N MET A 125 -1.68 5.96 -2.98
CA MET A 125 -2.32 5.28 -1.84
C MET A 125 -3.84 5.22 -1.97
N ASP A 126 -4.50 6.27 -2.45
CA ASP A 126 -5.95 6.25 -2.70
C ASP A 126 -6.31 5.18 -3.74
N ALA A 127 -5.52 5.05 -4.82
CA ALA A 127 -5.72 4.01 -5.82
C ALA A 127 -5.46 2.60 -5.25
N GLN A 128 -4.43 2.44 -4.43
CA GLN A 128 -4.12 1.18 -3.75
C GLN A 128 -5.21 0.79 -2.76
N LEU A 129 -5.67 1.71 -1.92
CA LEU A 129 -6.77 1.50 -0.98
C LEU A 129 -8.07 1.08 -1.68
N ALA A 130 -8.34 1.65 -2.87
CA ALA A 130 -9.48 1.24 -3.68
C ALA A 130 -9.33 -0.21 -4.20
N ALA A 131 -8.13 -0.60 -4.64
CA ALA A 131 -7.83 -1.96 -5.09
C ALA A 131 -7.96 -2.97 -3.94
N GLU A 132 -7.39 -2.67 -2.78
CA GLU A 132 -7.46 -3.50 -1.57
C GLU A 132 -8.91 -3.67 -1.08
N ALA A 133 -9.77 -2.64 -1.24
CA ALA A 133 -11.19 -2.77 -0.94
C ALA A 133 -11.85 -3.86 -1.80
N LYS A 134 -11.52 -3.90 -3.09
CA LYS A 134 -12.02 -4.93 -4.03
C LYS A 134 -11.42 -6.31 -3.73
N GLU A 135 -10.18 -6.37 -3.29
CA GLU A 135 -9.55 -7.61 -2.86
C GLU A 135 -10.22 -8.19 -1.60
N ILE A 136 -10.61 -7.33 -0.66
CA ILE A 136 -11.39 -7.74 0.53
C ILE A 136 -12.79 -8.24 0.15
N GLU A 137 -13.48 -7.56 -0.79
CA GLU A 137 -14.75 -8.04 -1.34
C GLU A 137 -14.58 -9.43 -1.98
N PHE A 138 -13.53 -9.63 -2.77
CA PHE A 138 -13.19 -10.92 -3.36
C PHE A 138 -12.94 -12.01 -2.30
N TYR A 139 -12.17 -11.71 -1.24
CA TYR A 139 -11.99 -12.67 -0.13
C TYR A 139 -13.31 -12.98 0.58
N GLY A 140 -14.22 -12.00 0.69
CA GLY A 140 -15.56 -12.22 1.22
C GLY A 140 -16.36 -13.23 0.41
N ILE A 141 -16.31 -13.14 -0.93
CA ILE A 141 -16.94 -14.13 -1.82
C ILE A 141 -16.33 -15.52 -1.60
N LEU A 142 -15.01 -15.62 -1.51
CA LEU A 142 -14.34 -16.90 -1.29
C LEU A 142 -14.63 -17.50 0.08
N GLU A 143 -14.83 -16.69 1.11
CA GLU A 143 -15.23 -17.13 2.45
C GLU A 143 -16.63 -17.75 2.42
N GLU A 144 -17.55 -17.21 1.62
CA GLU A 144 -18.91 -17.73 1.46
C GLU A 144 -18.96 -18.93 0.50
N ASP A 145 -18.31 -18.85 -0.65
CA ASP A 145 -18.30 -19.84 -1.74
C ASP A 145 -16.85 -20.15 -2.19
N PRO A 146 -16.08 -20.93 -1.39
CA PRO A 146 -14.66 -21.20 -1.68
C PRO A 146 -14.41 -21.94 -2.98
N ALA A 147 -15.40 -22.70 -3.47
CA ALA A 147 -15.34 -23.41 -4.73
C ALA A 147 -15.83 -22.59 -5.95
N LEU A 148 -16.28 -21.34 -5.70
CA LEU A 148 -16.85 -20.44 -6.71
C LEU A 148 -17.92 -21.11 -7.58
N GLN A 149 -18.83 -21.86 -6.95
CA GLN A 149 -19.89 -22.57 -7.65
C GLN A 149 -20.99 -21.62 -8.15
N ASN A 150 -21.28 -20.56 -7.37
CA ASN A 150 -22.35 -19.62 -7.67
C ASN A 150 -21.85 -18.21 -8.00
N ASN A 151 -20.68 -17.82 -7.47
CA ASN A 151 -20.20 -16.43 -7.52
C ASN A 151 -18.96 -16.24 -8.42
N ARG A 152 -18.74 -17.18 -9.35
CA ARG A 152 -17.51 -17.19 -10.18
C ARG A 152 -17.34 -15.96 -11.05
N GLU A 153 -18.42 -15.48 -11.66
CA GLU A 153 -18.37 -14.32 -12.56
C GLU A 153 -18.04 -13.05 -11.78
N GLU A 154 -18.69 -12.84 -10.65
CA GLU A 154 -18.43 -11.72 -9.74
C GLU A 154 -17.00 -11.75 -9.19
N ALA A 155 -16.51 -12.90 -8.76
CA ALA A 155 -15.14 -13.06 -8.29
C ALA A 155 -14.10 -12.73 -9.37
N LEU A 156 -14.34 -13.11 -10.64
CA LEU A 156 -13.46 -12.79 -11.75
C LEU A 156 -13.47 -11.28 -12.09
N ASP A 157 -14.63 -10.63 -12.02
CA ASP A 157 -14.77 -9.19 -12.23
C ASP A 157 -14.02 -8.41 -11.13
N LEU A 158 -14.19 -8.79 -9.86
CA LEU A 158 -13.43 -8.20 -8.75
C LEU A 158 -11.92 -8.36 -8.94
N LEU A 159 -11.43 -9.54 -9.32
CA LEU A 159 -10.01 -9.75 -9.59
C LEU A 159 -9.48 -8.88 -10.73
N SER A 160 -10.30 -8.62 -11.77
CA SER A 160 -9.94 -7.69 -12.83
C SER A 160 -9.81 -6.26 -12.29
N GLN A 161 -10.79 -5.80 -11.50
CA GLN A 161 -10.78 -4.47 -10.86
C GLN A 161 -9.60 -4.31 -9.89
N VAL A 162 -9.28 -5.35 -9.12
CA VAL A 162 -8.09 -5.39 -8.24
C VAL A 162 -6.81 -5.18 -9.07
N GLY A 163 -6.65 -5.91 -10.17
CA GLY A 163 -5.49 -5.81 -11.05
C GLY A 163 -5.33 -4.42 -11.68
N GLU A 164 -6.43 -3.82 -12.15
CA GLU A 164 -6.43 -2.47 -12.71
C GLU A 164 -6.12 -1.42 -11.64
N GLY A 165 -6.66 -1.55 -10.44
CA GLY A 165 -6.42 -0.66 -9.32
C GLY A 165 -4.96 -0.65 -8.88
N TYR A 166 -4.34 -1.82 -8.70
CA TYR A 166 -2.91 -1.89 -8.36
C TYR A 166 -2.00 -1.35 -9.46
N LYS A 167 -2.32 -1.61 -10.73
CA LYS A 167 -1.58 -1.03 -11.86
C LYS A 167 -1.66 0.49 -11.89
N LYS A 168 -2.81 1.06 -11.54
CA LYS A 168 -2.96 2.51 -11.41
C LYS A 168 -2.10 3.06 -10.27
N ALA A 169 -2.13 2.40 -9.10
CA ALA A 169 -1.31 2.79 -7.95
C ALA A 169 0.18 2.74 -8.30
N GLU A 170 0.66 1.64 -8.88
CA GLU A 170 2.04 1.45 -9.33
C GLU A 170 2.50 2.62 -10.20
N LYS A 171 1.74 2.95 -11.24
CA LYS A 171 2.07 4.07 -12.14
C LYS A 171 2.24 5.40 -11.39
N THR A 172 1.38 5.68 -10.42
CA THR A 172 1.45 6.95 -9.68
C THR A 172 2.59 6.93 -8.65
N TYR A 173 2.93 5.77 -8.07
CA TYR A 173 4.15 5.61 -7.26
C TYR A 173 5.42 5.82 -8.10
N ASP A 174 5.45 5.31 -9.33
CA ASP A 174 6.58 5.55 -10.25
C ASP A 174 6.73 7.04 -10.57
N GLU A 175 5.64 7.77 -10.81
CA GLU A 175 5.66 9.22 -11.02
C GLU A 175 6.20 9.96 -9.79
N ALA A 176 5.83 9.55 -8.57
CA ALA A 176 6.38 10.13 -7.34
C ALA A 176 7.88 9.81 -7.19
N GLN A 177 8.30 8.59 -7.52
CA GLN A 177 9.71 8.19 -7.47
C GLN A 177 10.55 8.95 -8.49
N ASP A 178 10.03 9.17 -9.70
CA ASP A 178 10.71 9.97 -10.73
C ASP A 178 10.89 11.43 -10.29
N LEU A 179 9.87 12.00 -9.63
CA LEU A 179 9.98 13.34 -9.05
C LEU A 179 11.05 13.40 -7.95
N ALA A 180 11.09 12.39 -7.06
CA ALA A 180 12.11 12.29 -6.01
C ALA A 180 13.51 12.19 -6.60
N ASN A 181 13.71 11.37 -7.62
CA ASN A 181 14.99 11.19 -8.30
C ASN A 181 15.45 12.46 -9.02
N ALA A 182 14.51 13.26 -9.55
CA ALA A 182 14.82 14.52 -10.20
C ALA A 182 15.18 15.65 -9.19
N HIS A 183 14.72 15.53 -7.95
CA HIS A 183 14.88 16.55 -6.91
C HIS A 183 15.42 15.99 -5.57
N PRO A 184 16.54 15.23 -5.57
CA PRO A 184 17.00 14.52 -4.39
C PRO A 184 17.25 15.41 -3.18
N LYS A 185 17.81 16.62 -3.40
CA LYS A 185 18.08 17.57 -2.30
C LYS A 185 16.84 18.10 -1.58
N LEU A 186 15.68 18.07 -2.25
CA LEU A 186 14.43 18.53 -1.67
C LEU A 186 13.66 17.38 -0.96
N ILE A 187 13.83 16.17 -1.42
CA ILE A 187 13.06 15.02 -0.97
C ILE A 187 13.88 14.08 -0.07
N GLU A 188 15.19 13.90 -0.34
CA GLU A 188 16.11 13.15 0.53
C GLU A 188 16.49 13.86 1.83
N ALA A 189 16.25 15.17 1.93
CA ALA A 189 16.43 15.91 3.17
C ALA A 189 15.31 15.64 4.19
N ALA A 190 14.27 14.89 3.84
CA ALA A 190 13.33 14.33 4.79
C ALA A 190 14.08 13.29 5.65
N PRO A 191 14.03 13.38 6.99
CA PRO A 191 14.70 12.42 7.85
C PRO A 191 14.15 11.03 7.55
N GLN A 192 15.09 10.14 7.31
CA GLN A 192 14.83 8.72 7.05
C GLN A 192 14.64 7.98 8.36
#